data_7c93a41de7ec67768ea1a1cdaab90515
#
_entry.id   7c93a41de7ec67768ea1a1cdaab90515
#
_cell.length_a   1.000
_cell.length_b   1.000
_cell.length_c   1.000
_cell.angle_alpha   90.00
_cell.angle_beta   90.00
_cell.angle_gamma   90.00
#
_symmetry.space_group_name_H-M   'P 1'
#
loop_
_entity.id
_entity.type
_entity.pdbx_description
1 polymer ?
#
loop_
_entity_poly.entity_id
_entity_poly.type
_entity_poly.pdbx_seq_one_letter_code
_entity_poly.pdbx_strand_id
1 'polypeptide(L)'
;MHKKKLLIGMGICGIVLVGTWFVPYKIEATYSGTQLYQYACIVEKDFSVHTVSLLGRKKTVTNFEITPEKINRPKQSVTIQADRFSTKVPVESIPVEEIQWDYADGNVYEGDAFNSDKLDCEISYTDGTRRDLSDFTIKNAPDKITAENDTITTESVLGKRTYAIPIHKLQDIRIVTAKTVYEGEYPSDHFQYVAFFDDDTERELLADDLGLPEKLSFVKGENKITMKYLGKEYSTSITAKEKTAAIQAAETYKKEVKKSISSITKDNIFVTVQQKNTKNGTYLLTHIVVSNPSQISGGLSYDSFGGKREYPTSYCKRNKDAVVTNGSYFSYDTGQPACAGLFIKNGKIVKDGTTTGSEVCLDIDGKLFTPQAGISAAKLLKQGIKDVFGTADPLLIQNGKKIDLASQHKINSYYYNRTGIAMVHPGEYYIITAGETNYRRGLSFAEMQSIFSDLGCTFARSLDGGGSSSLVVQNKLLNSPAGNTERPVVDFLAFSY
;
A
#
# COMPACT_ATOMS: atom_id res chain seq x y z
N MET A 1 -86.55 -81.80 -17.37
CA MET A 1 -85.36 -81.10 -17.81
C MET A 1 -85.57 -79.58 -18.08
N HIS A 2 -86.60 -78.92 -17.54
CA HIS A 2 -86.81 -77.45 -17.86
C HIS A 2 -86.70 -76.49 -16.71
N LYS A 3 -86.52 -76.90 -15.44
CA LYS A 3 -86.45 -76.01 -14.30
C LYS A 3 -85.04 -75.51 -13.93
N LYS A 4 -83.96 -76.14 -14.40
CA LYS A 4 -82.56 -75.72 -14.14
C LYS A 4 -82.02 -74.59 -15.05
N LYS A 5 -82.62 -74.42 -16.29
CA LYS A 5 -82.14 -73.34 -17.17
C LYS A 5 -82.65 -71.94 -16.82
N LEU A 6 -83.73 -71.80 -16.06
CA LEU A 6 -84.27 -70.48 -15.67
C LEU A 6 -83.54 -69.81 -14.48
N LEU A 7 -82.99 -70.63 -13.56
CA LEU A 7 -82.23 -70.12 -12.42
C LEU A 7 -80.81 -69.60 -12.81
N ILE A 8 -80.19 -70.16 -13.84
CA ILE A 8 -78.87 -69.72 -14.31
C ILE A 8 -79.01 -68.39 -15.07
N GLY A 9 -80.11 -68.16 -15.79
CA GLY A 9 -80.32 -66.86 -16.46
C GLY A 9 -80.57 -65.71 -15.51
N MET A 10 -81.26 -65.89 -14.38
CA MET A 10 -81.45 -64.86 -13.40
C MET A 10 -80.17 -64.50 -12.58
N GLY A 11 -79.34 -65.56 -12.36
CA GLY A 11 -78.07 -65.29 -11.64
C GLY A 11 -77.07 -64.50 -12.45
N ILE A 12 -77.01 -64.79 -13.76
CA ILE A 12 -76.08 -64.00 -14.64
C ILE A 12 -76.57 -62.55 -14.87
N CYS A 13 -77.90 -62.34 -15.03
CA CYS A 13 -78.41 -60.99 -15.10
C CYS A 13 -78.29 -60.21 -13.81
N GLY A 14 -78.44 -60.87 -12.67
CA GLY A 14 -78.20 -60.22 -11.35
C GLY A 14 -76.75 -59.84 -11.08
N ILE A 15 -75.85 -60.74 -11.49
CA ILE A 15 -74.40 -60.46 -11.32
C ILE A 15 -73.94 -59.38 -12.32
N VAL A 16 -74.45 -59.35 -13.52
CA VAL A 16 -74.13 -58.26 -14.46
C VAL A 16 -74.67 -56.90 -13.99
N LEU A 17 -75.86 -56.83 -13.45
CA LEU A 17 -76.46 -55.64 -12.93
C LEU A 17 -75.73 -55.13 -11.63
N VAL A 18 -75.31 -56.02 -10.75
CA VAL A 18 -74.51 -55.62 -9.55
C VAL A 18 -73.10 -55.19 -9.95
N GLY A 19 -72.50 -55.83 -10.95
CA GLY A 19 -71.21 -55.48 -11.50
C GLY A 19 -71.24 -54.08 -12.19
N THR A 20 -72.29 -53.79 -12.93
CA THR A 20 -72.41 -52.50 -13.64
C THR A 20 -72.70 -51.33 -12.71
N TRP A 21 -73.13 -51.55 -11.43
CA TRP A 21 -73.36 -50.52 -10.43
C TRP A 21 -72.07 -49.88 -9.94
N PHE A 22 -70.93 -50.53 -10.06
CA PHE A 22 -69.62 -50.09 -9.65
C PHE A 22 -68.66 -49.79 -10.77
N VAL A 23 -69.04 -49.95 -12.00
CA VAL A 23 -68.19 -49.65 -13.16
C VAL A 23 -68.28 -48.17 -13.45
N PRO A 24 -67.20 -47.39 -13.29
CA PRO A 24 -67.18 -45.98 -13.68
C PRO A 24 -67.37 -45.88 -15.18
N TYR A 25 -68.18 -44.89 -15.59
CA TYR A 25 -68.43 -44.60 -16.97
C TYR A 25 -68.00 -43.18 -17.40
N LYS A 26 -67.87 -42.24 -16.49
CA LYS A 26 -67.33 -40.91 -16.71
C LYS A 26 -66.65 -40.38 -15.46
N ILE A 27 -65.87 -39.31 -15.62
CA ILE A 27 -65.28 -38.52 -14.54
C ILE A 27 -65.99 -37.15 -14.49
N GLU A 28 -66.26 -36.69 -13.31
CA GLU A 28 -66.70 -35.34 -13.01
C GLU A 28 -65.67 -34.67 -12.11
N ALA A 29 -65.28 -33.43 -12.45
CA ALA A 29 -64.38 -32.64 -11.65
C ALA A 29 -64.88 -31.22 -11.56
N THR A 30 -64.65 -30.61 -10.38
CA THR A 30 -64.94 -29.20 -10.12
C THR A 30 -63.76 -28.56 -9.42
N TYR A 31 -63.44 -27.34 -9.77
CA TYR A 31 -62.49 -26.55 -9.05
C TYR A 31 -63.15 -26.08 -7.74
N SER A 32 -62.53 -26.39 -6.61
CA SER A 32 -63.02 -26.06 -5.26
C SER A 32 -61.98 -25.28 -4.47
N GLY A 33 -60.85 -24.92 -5.11
CA GLY A 33 -59.79 -24.14 -4.51
C GLY A 33 -60.15 -22.67 -4.27
N THR A 34 -59.25 -21.99 -3.62
CA THR A 34 -59.31 -20.55 -3.42
C THR A 34 -58.92 -19.82 -4.71
N GLN A 35 -58.79 -18.54 -4.63
CA GLN A 35 -58.42 -17.65 -5.73
C GLN A 35 -57.15 -18.13 -6.50
N LEU A 36 -57.27 -18.30 -7.82
CA LEU A 36 -56.14 -18.60 -8.67
C LEU A 36 -55.50 -17.31 -9.21
N TYR A 37 -54.19 -17.41 -9.43
CA TYR A 37 -53.44 -16.32 -10.05
C TYR A 37 -52.83 -16.80 -11.36
N GLN A 38 -52.77 -15.92 -12.35
CA GLN A 38 -52.12 -16.23 -13.61
C GLN A 38 -50.64 -16.59 -13.36
N TYR A 39 -50.15 -17.64 -14.03
CA TYR A 39 -48.83 -18.26 -13.85
C TYR A 39 -48.60 -19.04 -12.54
N ALA A 40 -49.58 -19.14 -11.67
CA ALA A 40 -49.49 -20.00 -10.50
C ALA A 40 -49.65 -21.49 -10.90
N CYS A 41 -49.00 -22.39 -10.16
CA CYS A 41 -49.23 -23.80 -10.26
C CYS A 41 -50.61 -24.19 -9.72
N ILE A 42 -51.26 -25.10 -10.38
CA ILE A 42 -52.49 -25.72 -9.94
C ILE A 42 -52.14 -26.97 -9.15
N VAL A 43 -52.80 -27.17 -8.02
CA VAL A 43 -52.52 -28.33 -7.13
C VAL A 43 -53.74 -29.23 -7.06
N GLU A 44 -53.51 -30.53 -6.98
CA GLU A 44 -54.55 -31.54 -6.96
C GLU A 44 -55.62 -31.31 -5.87
N LYS A 45 -55.24 -30.85 -4.70
CA LYS A 45 -56.13 -30.55 -3.57
C LYS A 45 -57.20 -29.50 -3.88
N ASP A 46 -57.04 -28.71 -4.93
CA ASP A 46 -57.94 -27.64 -5.30
C ASP A 46 -59.09 -28.19 -6.22
N PHE A 47 -59.08 -29.48 -6.49
CA PHE A 47 -60.14 -30.10 -7.27
C PHE A 47 -60.85 -31.18 -6.46
N SER A 48 -62.21 -31.18 -6.66
CA SER A 48 -63.03 -32.29 -6.23
C SER A 48 -63.29 -33.17 -7.45
N VAL A 49 -62.74 -34.40 -7.44
CA VAL A 49 -62.75 -35.33 -8.57
C VAL A 49 -63.48 -36.60 -8.18
N HIS A 50 -64.48 -36.98 -9.02
CA HIS A 50 -65.25 -38.21 -8.80
C HIS A 50 -65.40 -39.02 -10.08
N THR A 51 -65.26 -40.33 -9.97
CA THR A 51 -65.79 -41.25 -10.97
C THR A 51 -67.29 -41.45 -10.76
N VAL A 52 -68.02 -41.48 -11.83
CA VAL A 52 -69.51 -41.64 -11.81
C VAL A 52 -69.87 -42.93 -12.52
N SER A 53 -70.66 -43.75 -11.87
CA SER A 53 -71.21 -44.96 -12.44
C SER A 53 -72.48 -44.65 -13.31
N LEU A 54 -72.90 -45.58 -14.16
CA LEU A 54 -74.11 -45.50 -14.98
C LEU A 54 -75.38 -45.17 -14.13
N LEU A 55 -75.37 -45.52 -12.86
CA LEU A 55 -76.47 -45.26 -11.91
C LEU A 55 -76.31 -44.03 -11.10
N GLY A 56 -75.38 -43.15 -11.51
CA GLY A 56 -75.16 -41.87 -10.87
C GLY A 56 -74.44 -41.90 -9.52
N ARG A 57 -73.95 -43.05 -9.04
CA ARG A 57 -73.14 -43.15 -7.80
C ARG A 57 -71.76 -42.55 -8.06
N LYS A 58 -71.30 -41.70 -7.11
CA LYS A 58 -69.99 -41.02 -7.14
C LYS A 58 -69.00 -41.69 -6.20
N LYS A 59 -67.74 -41.86 -6.64
CA LYS A 59 -66.61 -42.32 -5.83
C LYS A 59 -65.49 -41.27 -5.99
N THR A 60 -64.98 -40.73 -4.91
CA THR A 60 -63.87 -39.78 -4.90
C THR A 60 -62.62 -40.43 -5.47
N VAL A 61 -61.89 -39.64 -6.27
CA VAL A 61 -60.59 -39.96 -6.87
C VAL A 61 -59.55 -39.09 -6.29
N THR A 62 -58.47 -39.65 -5.75
CA THR A 62 -57.38 -38.94 -5.07
C THR A 62 -56.07 -38.95 -5.88
N ASN A 63 -56.04 -39.71 -6.97
CA ASN A 63 -54.88 -39.77 -7.86
C ASN A 63 -55.34 -39.45 -9.29
N PHE A 64 -54.96 -38.33 -9.81
CA PHE A 64 -55.30 -37.83 -11.12
C PHE A 64 -54.25 -36.85 -11.63
N GLU A 65 -54.15 -36.66 -12.93
CA GLU A 65 -53.25 -35.72 -13.58
C GLU A 65 -53.99 -34.48 -13.99
N ILE A 66 -53.30 -33.33 -13.90
CA ILE A 66 -53.82 -32.00 -14.30
C ILE A 66 -52.99 -31.46 -15.45
N THR A 67 -53.60 -31.09 -16.55
CA THR A 67 -52.92 -30.52 -17.71
C THR A 67 -53.68 -29.27 -18.24
N PRO A 68 -53.02 -28.13 -18.38
CA PRO A 68 -51.68 -27.79 -17.95
C PRO A 68 -51.59 -27.61 -16.43
N GLU A 69 -50.38 -27.82 -15.87
CA GLU A 69 -50.10 -27.63 -14.43
C GLU A 69 -50.07 -26.15 -14.00
N LYS A 70 -49.89 -25.23 -14.93
CA LYS A 70 -49.84 -23.79 -14.70
C LYS A 70 -50.92 -23.04 -15.47
N ILE A 71 -51.48 -22.01 -14.86
CA ILE A 71 -52.47 -21.11 -15.49
C ILE A 71 -51.73 -20.03 -16.26
N ASN A 72 -51.79 -20.02 -17.59
CA ASN A 72 -51.12 -19.02 -18.43
C ASN A 72 -52.05 -18.02 -19.09
N ARG A 73 -53.36 -18.13 -18.89
CA ARG A 73 -54.39 -17.20 -19.36
C ARG A 73 -55.41 -16.94 -18.27
N PRO A 74 -55.99 -15.73 -18.18
CA PRO A 74 -56.98 -15.40 -17.16
C PRO A 74 -58.20 -16.34 -17.16
N LYS A 75 -58.60 -16.84 -18.32
CA LYS A 75 -59.64 -17.84 -18.47
C LYS A 75 -59.11 -18.99 -19.31
N GLN A 76 -59.09 -20.18 -18.75
CA GLN A 76 -58.71 -21.37 -19.49
C GLN A 76 -59.38 -22.61 -18.94
N SER A 77 -59.36 -23.72 -19.69
CA SER A 77 -59.81 -25.02 -19.22
C SER A 77 -58.58 -25.90 -18.88
N VAL A 78 -58.61 -26.54 -17.74
CA VAL A 78 -57.66 -27.61 -17.37
C VAL A 78 -58.28 -28.97 -17.61
N THR A 79 -57.49 -29.92 -18.08
CA THR A 79 -57.91 -31.31 -18.26
C THR A 79 -57.52 -32.07 -17.01
N ILE A 80 -58.51 -32.72 -16.39
CA ILE A 80 -58.30 -33.66 -15.29
C ILE A 80 -58.40 -35.04 -15.90
N GLN A 81 -57.36 -35.85 -15.71
CA GLN A 81 -57.29 -37.22 -16.20
C GLN A 81 -57.11 -38.19 -15.03
N ALA A 82 -58.01 -39.20 -14.95
CA ALA A 82 -57.89 -40.26 -13.98
C ALA A 82 -58.15 -41.61 -14.72
N ASP A 83 -57.25 -42.54 -14.67
CA ASP A 83 -57.25 -43.76 -15.47
C ASP A 83 -57.51 -43.50 -16.95
N ARG A 84 -58.57 -44.03 -17.50
CA ARG A 84 -59.01 -43.90 -18.90
C ARG A 84 -59.96 -42.74 -19.15
N PHE A 85 -60.33 -41.99 -18.11
CA PHE A 85 -61.33 -40.93 -18.22
C PHE A 85 -60.69 -39.56 -18.09
N SER A 86 -61.17 -38.60 -18.85
CA SER A 86 -60.77 -37.23 -18.74
C SER A 86 -61.96 -36.25 -18.78
N THR A 87 -61.82 -35.11 -18.13
CA THR A 87 -62.82 -34.05 -18.20
C THR A 87 -62.12 -32.68 -18.22
N LYS A 88 -62.78 -31.69 -18.79
CA LYS A 88 -62.28 -30.28 -18.80
C LYS A 88 -63.03 -29.47 -17.77
N VAL A 89 -62.24 -28.80 -16.93
CA VAL A 89 -62.76 -27.91 -15.90
C VAL A 89 -62.36 -26.47 -16.27
N PRO A 90 -63.31 -25.58 -16.48
CA PRO A 90 -63.00 -24.17 -16.66
C PRO A 90 -62.50 -23.56 -15.36
N VAL A 91 -61.43 -22.79 -15.43
CA VAL A 91 -60.84 -22.07 -14.30
C VAL A 91 -60.64 -20.61 -14.69
N GLU A 92 -60.82 -19.71 -13.74
CA GLU A 92 -60.56 -18.31 -13.90
C GLU A 92 -59.46 -17.91 -12.91
N SER A 93 -58.51 -17.08 -13.38
CA SER A 93 -57.41 -16.57 -12.56
C SER A 93 -57.35 -15.05 -12.62
N ILE A 94 -56.83 -14.45 -11.58
CA ILE A 94 -56.55 -13.03 -11.53
C ILE A 94 -55.41 -12.74 -12.50
N PRO A 95 -55.61 -11.79 -13.42
CA PRO A 95 -54.59 -11.44 -14.41
C PRO A 95 -53.39 -10.75 -13.77
N VAL A 96 -52.21 -10.96 -14.40
CA VAL A 96 -51.04 -10.14 -14.13
C VAL A 96 -51.28 -8.72 -14.63
N GLU A 97 -50.99 -7.72 -13.79
CA GLU A 97 -51.04 -6.31 -14.10
C GLU A 97 -49.66 -5.81 -14.53
N GLU A 98 -48.60 -6.12 -13.73
CA GLU A 98 -47.25 -5.66 -13.97
C GLU A 98 -46.23 -6.73 -13.58
N ILE A 99 -45.07 -6.71 -14.23
CA ILE A 99 -43.92 -7.53 -13.91
C ILE A 99 -42.74 -6.61 -13.75
N GLN A 100 -42.20 -6.55 -12.54
CA GLN A 100 -41.08 -5.69 -12.18
C GLN A 100 -39.83 -6.55 -11.92
N TRP A 101 -38.74 -6.20 -12.61
CA TRP A 101 -37.41 -6.75 -12.36
C TRP A 101 -36.60 -5.73 -11.59
N ASP A 102 -35.87 -6.19 -10.60
CA ASP A 102 -34.93 -5.38 -9.85
C ASP A 102 -33.58 -6.10 -9.74
N TYR A 103 -32.50 -5.34 -9.70
CA TYR A 103 -31.17 -5.88 -9.57
C TYR A 103 -30.39 -5.08 -8.50
N ALA A 104 -30.05 -5.76 -7.38
CA ALA A 104 -29.17 -5.28 -6.34
C ALA A 104 -29.39 -3.86 -5.85
N ASP A 105 -30.25 -3.56 -4.98
CA ASP A 105 -30.33 -2.30 -4.18
C ASP A 105 -29.99 -0.98 -4.91
N GLY A 106 -29.90 -0.95 -6.24
CA GLY A 106 -29.61 0.21 -7.07
C GLY A 106 -28.15 0.68 -7.12
N ASN A 107 -27.19 0.00 -6.45
CA ASN A 107 -25.78 0.40 -6.36
C ASN A 107 -24.86 -0.50 -7.20
N VAL A 108 -25.06 -0.52 -8.50
CA VAL A 108 -24.26 -1.29 -9.46
C VAL A 108 -23.32 -0.35 -10.21
N TYR A 109 -22.06 -0.72 -10.31
CA TYR A 109 -21.03 0.08 -10.95
C TYR A 109 -20.48 -0.61 -12.19
N GLU A 110 -20.15 0.19 -13.19
CA GLU A 110 -19.46 -0.32 -14.40
C GLU A 110 -18.19 -1.06 -14.01
N GLY A 111 -18.12 -2.36 -14.39
CA GLY A 111 -17.05 -3.27 -13.99
C GLY A 111 -17.40 -4.29 -12.91
N ASP A 112 -18.54 -4.14 -12.25
CA ASP A 112 -19.02 -5.14 -11.30
C ASP A 112 -19.31 -6.47 -12.02
N ALA A 113 -18.99 -7.59 -11.35
CA ALA A 113 -19.36 -8.91 -11.83
C ALA A 113 -20.88 -9.09 -11.74
N PHE A 114 -21.48 -9.66 -12.78
CA PHE A 114 -22.89 -10.01 -12.71
C PHE A 114 -23.10 -11.14 -11.70
N ASN A 115 -24.10 -10.96 -10.83
CA ASN A 115 -24.52 -11.99 -9.86
C ASN A 115 -26.00 -12.29 -10.01
N SER A 116 -26.36 -13.48 -10.46
CA SER A 116 -27.73 -13.94 -10.63
C SER A 116 -28.58 -13.85 -9.35
N ASP A 117 -27.96 -14.04 -8.20
CA ASP A 117 -28.65 -14.05 -6.89
C ASP A 117 -29.14 -12.67 -6.45
N LYS A 118 -28.69 -11.64 -7.17
CA LYS A 118 -29.11 -10.25 -6.95
C LYS A 118 -30.26 -9.79 -7.88
N LEU A 119 -30.73 -10.68 -8.74
CA LEU A 119 -31.84 -10.38 -9.65
C LEU A 119 -33.14 -10.88 -9.05
N ASP A 120 -34.03 -9.97 -8.71
CA ASP A 120 -35.36 -10.24 -8.20
C ASP A 120 -36.42 -9.93 -9.25
N CYS A 121 -37.52 -10.67 -9.20
CA CYS A 121 -38.68 -10.44 -10.05
C CYS A 121 -39.96 -10.49 -9.23
N GLU A 122 -40.68 -9.38 -9.19
CA GLU A 122 -41.98 -9.28 -8.57
C GLU A 122 -43.11 -9.24 -9.64
N ILE A 123 -44.13 -10.02 -9.43
CA ILE A 123 -45.37 -9.98 -10.24
C ILE A 123 -46.49 -9.32 -9.41
N SER A 124 -47.04 -8.23 -9.89
CA SER A 124 -48.26 -7.66 -9.34
C SER A 124 -49.49 -8.07 -10.16
N TYR A 125 -50.59 -8.25 -9.47
CA TYR A 125 -51.86 -8.71 -10.01
C TYR A 125 -52.93 -7.60 -9.91
N THR A 126 -53.98 -7.69 -10.76
CA THR A 126 -55.04 -6.67 -10.83
C THR A 126 -55.88 -6.50 -9.55
N ASP A 127 -55.72 -7.38 -8.59
CA ASP A 127 -56.32 -7.27 -7.24
C ASP A 127 -55.37 -6.64 -6.21
N GLY A 128 -54.19 -6.18 -6.63
CA GLY A 128 -53.17 -5.60 -5.76
C GLY A 128 -52.25 -6.62 -5.04
N THR A 129 -52.45 -7.92 -5.29
CA THR A 129 -51.58 -8.95 -4.72
C THR A 129 -50.23 -8.92 -5.43
N ARG A 130 -49.12 -9.16 -4.68
CA ARG A 130 -47.76 -9.25 -5.20
C ARG A 130 -47.13 -10.59 -4.87
N ARG A 131 -46.34 -11.12 -5.77
CA ARG A 131 -45.62 -12.40 -5.58
C ARG A 131 -44.27 -12.39 -6.28
N ASP A 132 -43.27 -12.98 -5.63
CA ASP A 132 -41.96 -13.19 -6.23
C ASP A 132 -41.99 -14.32 -7.25
N LEU A 133 -41.34 -14.09 -8.40
CA LEU A 133 -41.10 -15.10 -9.42
C LEU A 133 -39.68 -15.67 -9.21
N SER A 134 -39.61 -16.90 -8.73
CA SER A 134 -38.33 -17.60 -8.50
C SER A 134 -37.93 -18.56 -9.63
N ASP A 135 -38.86 -18.90 -10.51
CA ASP A 135 -38.63 -19.89 -11.58
C ASP A 135 -38.38 -19.18 -12.93
N PHE A 136 -37.13 -18.76 -13.14
CA PHE A 136 -36.66 -18.17 -14.39
C PHE A 136 -35.22 -18.58 -14.70
N THR A 137 -34.84 -18.53 -15.97
CA THR A 137 -33.44 -18.74 -16.43
C THR A 137 -32.90 -17.50 -17.09
N ILE A 138 -31.63 -17.19 -16.82
CA ILE A 138 -30.91 -16.07 -17.43
C ILE A 138 -30.14 -16.62 -18.65
N LYS A 139 -30.29 -15.98 -19.80
CA LYS A 139 -29.72 -16.49 -21.07
C LYS A 139 -28.45 -15.80 -21.51
N ASN A 140 -28.24 -14.53 -21.23
CA ASN A 140 -27.04 -13.77 -21.60
C ASN A 140 -26.63 -12.83 -20.46
N ALA A 141 -26.13 -13.47 -19.39
CA ALA A 141 -25.50 -12.73 -18.32
C ALA A 141 -24.09 -12.29 -18.77
N PRO A 142 -23.70 -11.02 -18.59
CA PRO A 142 -22.33 -10.60 -18.81
C PRO A 142 -21.44 -11.07 -17.66
N ASP A 143 -20.18 -11.39 -17.94
CA ASP A 143 -19.20 -11.64 -16.86
C ASP A 143 -18.97 -10.39 -16.01
N LYS A 144 -18.87 -9.23 -16.68
CA LYS A 144 -18.81 -7.90 -16.06
C LYS A 144 -19.88 -7.00 -16.68
N ILE A 145 -20.58 -6.25 -15.85
CA ILE A 145 -21.59 -5.28 -16.29
C ILE A 145 -20.84 -4.04 -16.80
N THR A 146 -21.16 -3.58 -18.01
CA THR A 146 -20.55 -2.40 -18.63
C THR A 146 -21.64 -1.54 -19.26
N ALA A 147 -21.34 -0.28 -19.56
CA ALA A 147 -22.27 0.63 -20.22
C ALA A 147 -22.72 0.13 -21.62
N GLU A 148 -21.99 -0.78 -22.24
CA GLU A 148 -22.31 -1.38 -23.53
C GLU A 148 -22.99 -2.77 -23.39
N ASN A 149 -22.90 -3.38 -22.20
CA ASN A 149 -23.45 -4.69 -21.89
C ASN A 149 -24.06 -4.70 -20.47
N ASP A 150 -25.11 -3.90 -20.31
CA ASP A 150 -25.89 -3.72 -19.07
C ASP A 150 -27.24 -4.46 -19.11
N THR A 151 -27.52 -5.21 -20.17
CA THR A 151 -28.80 -5.90 -20.36
C THR A 151 -28.69 -7.38 -20.15
N ILE A 152 -29.70 -7.94 -19.51
CA ILE A 152 -29.89 -9.39 -19.37
C ILE A 152 -31.19 -9.82 -20.03
N THR A 153 -31.23 -11.05 -20.55
CA THR A 153 -32.45 -11.69 -21.02
C THR A 153 -32.84 -12.83 -20.11
N THR A 154 -34.06 -12.77 -19.60
CA THR A 154 -34.62 -13.84 -18.78
C THR A 154 -35.67 -14.65 -19.60
N GLU A 155 -35.76 -15.92 -19.32
CA GLU A 155 -36.78 -16.80 -19.86
C GLU A 155 -37.53 -17.52 -18.72
N SER A 156 -38.85 -17.34 -18.68
CA SER A 156 -39.71 -17.91 -17.64
C SER A 156 -41.05 -18.29 -18.24
N VAL A 157 -42.01 -18.62 -17.40
CA VAL A 157 -43.43 -18.78 -17.79
C VAL A 157 -44.03 -17.52 -18.44
N LEU A 158 -43.40 -16.36 -18.21
CA LEU A 158 -43.76 -15.06 -18.77
C LEU A 158 -43.18 -14.84 -20.20
N GLY A 159 -42.47 -15.81 -20.74
CA GLY A 159 -41.72 -15.70 -21.99
C GLY A 159 -40.37 -15.02 -21.79
N LYS A 160 -39.76 -14.60 -22.92
CA LYS A 160 -38.49 -13.86 -22.90
C LYS A 160 -38.70 -12.42 -22.55
N ARG A 161 -37.91 -11.90 -21.61
CA ARG A 161 -37.89 -10.49 -21.19
C ARG A 161 -36.46 -9.98 -21.14
N THR A 162 -36.25 -8.74 -21.56
CA THR A 162 -34.96 -8.05 -21.47
C THR A 162 -35.09 -6.97 -20.41
N TYR A 163 -34.11 -6.94 -19.51
CA TYR A 163 -34.01 -5.98 -18.44
C TYR A 163 -32.66 -5.25 -18.53
N ALA A 164 -32.68 -3.92 -18.45
CA ALA A 164 -31.48 -3.08 -18.37
C ALA A 164 -31.13 -2.84 -16.90
N ILE A 165 -29.94 -3.23 -16.49
CA ILE A 165 -29.43 -3.04 -15.13
C ILE A 165 -29.04 -1.56 -14.99
N PRO A 166 -29.60 -0.80 -14.04
CA PRO A 166 -29.16 0.56 -13.78
C PRO A 166 -27.74 0.54 -13.24
N ILE A 167 -26.83 1.27 -13.86
CA ILE A 167 -25.42 1.31 -13.48
C ILE A 167 -24.91 2.73 -13.30
N HIS A 168 -23.99 2.90 -12.34
CA HIS A 168 -23.13 4.06 -12.27
C HIS A 168 -21.95 3.90 -13.22
N LYS A 169 -21.78 4.89 -14.11
CA LYS A 169 -20.80 4.82 -15.20
C LYS A 169 -19.41 5.27 -14.74
N LEU A 170 -18.40 4.52 -15.13
CA LEU A 170 -17.01 4.88 -14.92
C LEU A 170 -16.66 6.12 -15.77
N GLN A 171 -16.19 7.19 -15.12
CA GLN A 171 -15.80 8.44 -15.75
C GLN A 171 -14.30 8.54 -15.98
N ASP A 172 -13.48 8.17 -14.97
CA ASP A 172 -12.04 8.35 -15.02
C ASP A 172 -11.32 7.31 -14.14
N ILE A 173 -10.05 7.07 -14.43
CA ILE A 173 -9.14 6.30 -13.59
C ILE A 173 -7.87 7.10 -13.37
N ARG A 174 -7.49 7.31 -12.10
CA ARG A 174 -6.31 8.08 -11.72
C ARG A 174 -5.37 7.26 -10.86
N ILE A 175 -4.08 7.60 -10.96
CA ILE A 175 -3.07 7.13 -10.01
C ILE A 175 -3.00 8.15 -8.88
N VAL A 176 -3.22 7.66 -7.64
CA VAL A 176 -3.08 8.46 -6.42
C VAL A 176 -1.79 8.06 -5.74
N THR A 177 -0.94 9.03 -5.44
CA THR A 177 0.30 8.80 -4.70
C THR A 177 0.51 9.88 -3.65
N ALA A 178 0.70 9.46 -2.41
CA ALA A 178 1.04 10.35 -1.29
C ALA A 178 2.55 10.64 -1.21
N LYS A 179 3.39 9.93 -2.00
CA LYS A 179 4.85 10.03 -1.99
C LYS A 179 5.36 10.70 -3.25
N THR A 180 6.47 11.43 -3.12
CA THR A 180 7.20 11.93 -4.28
C THR A 180 7.69 10.76 -5.12
N VAL A 181 7.41 10.80 -6.42
CA VAL A 181 7.94 9.86 -7.40
C VAL A 181 9.24 10.43 -7.96
N TYR A 182 10.27 9.60 -8.05
CA TYR A 182 11.54 9.92 -8.67
C TYR A 182 11.70 9.16 -9.99
N GLU A 183 12.61 9.61 -10.83
CA GLU A 183 12.98 8.86 -12.03
C GLU A 183 13.45 7.44 -11.69
N GLY A 184 13.14 6.48 -12.57
CA GLY A 184 13.47 5.07 -12.39
C GLY A 184 12.28 4.14 -12.57
N GLU A 185 12.48 2.87 -12.25
CA GLU A 185 11.45 1.83 -12.37
C GLU A 185 10.78 1.54 -11.03
N TYR A 186 9.47 1.39 -11.09
CA TYR A 186 8.63 1.01 -9.95
C TYR A 186 7.71 -0.15 -10.35
N PRO A 187 7.52 -1.16 -9.49
CA PRO A 187 6.48 -2.15 -9.70
C PRO A 187 5.12 -1.46 -9.85
N SER A 188 4.27 -1.94 -10.73
CA SER A 188 2.97 -1.29 -10.97
C SER A 188 2.06 -1.31 -9.76
N ASP A 189 2.16 -2.34 -8.91
CA ASP A 189 1.47 -2.45 -7.62
C ASP A 189 1.99 -1.49 -6.52
N HIS A 190 3.05 -0.73 -6.81
CA HIS A 190 3.54 0.33 -5.92
C HIS A 190 2.58 1.52 -5.83
N PHE A 191 1.71 1.69 -6.81
CA PHE A 191 0.77 2.80 -6.92
C PHE A 191 -0.65 2.37 -6.57
N GLN A 192 -1.44 3.32 -6.08
CA GLN A 192 -2.86 3.15 -5.86
C GLN A 192 -3.63 3.70 -7.06
N TYR A 193 -4.53 2.88 -7.61
CA TYR A 193 -5.38 3.24 -8.74
C TYR A 193 -6.81 3.41 -8.26
N VAL A 194 -7.42 4.53 -8.64
CA VAL A 194 -8.77 4.88 -8.19
C VAL A 194 -9.66 5.15 -9.40
N ALA A 195 -10.75 4.42 -9.48
CA ALA A 195 -11.83 4.64 -10.42
C ALA A 195 -12.83 5.66 -9.85
N PHE A 196 -13.26 6.61 -10.68
CA PHE A 196 -14.22 7.65 -10.36
C PHE A 196 -15.49 7.44 -11.18
N PHE A 197 -16.66 7.40 -10.52
CA PHE A 197 -17.95 7.15 -11.13
C PHE A 197 -18.82 8.41 -11.21
N ASP A 198 -19.92 8.33 -11.95
CA ASP A 198 -20.82 9.47 -12.24
C ASP A 198 -21.66 9.94 -11.03
N ASP A 199 -21.62 9.19 -9.93
CA ASP A 199 -22.24 9.54 -8.64
C ASP A 199 -21.21 10.04 -7.61
N ASP A 200 -20.00 10.43 -8.04
CA ASP A 200 -18.86 10.82 -7.22
C ASP A 200 -18.29 9.69 -6.32
N THR A 201 -18.72 8.45 -6.54
CA THR A 201 -18.13 7.30 -5.82
C THR A 201 -16.74 7.01 -6.33
N GLU A 202 -15.84 6.64 -5.41
CA GLU A 202 -14.48 6.23 -5.69
C GLU A 202 -14.27 4.76 -5.31
N ARG A 203 -13.58 3.99 -6.19
CA ARG A 203 -13.22 2.59 -5.92
C ARG A 203 -11.77 2.31 -6.29
N GLU A 204 -11.07 1.60 -5.43
CA GLU A 204 -9.72 1.13 -5.71
C GLU A 204 -9.74 -0.02 -6.73
N LEU A 205 -8.81 0.05 -7.70
CA LEU A 205 -8.59 -0.99 -8.71
C LEU A 205 -7.21 -1.63 -8.50
N LEU A 206 -7.09 -2.88 -8.90
CA LEU A 206 -5.80 -3.58 -8.90
C LEU A 206 -5.02 -3.23 -10.18
N ALA A 207 -3.69 -3.13 -10.09
CA ALA A 207 -2.82 -2.89 -11.23
C ALA A 207 -3.00 -3.93 -12.35
N ASP A 208 -3.23 -5.19 -11.98
CA ASP A 208 -3.42 -6.31 -12.90
C ASP A 208 -4.67 -6.16 -13.78
N ASP A 209 -5.71 -5.47 -13.29
CA ASP A 209 -6.95 -5.23 -14.04
C ASP A 209 -6.79 -4.11 -15.09
N LEU A 210 -5.69 -3.35 -15.04
CA LEU A 210 -5.50 -2.12 -15.83
C LEU A 210 -4.60 -2.30 -17.07
N GLY A 211 -4.19 -3.52 -17.36
CA GLY A 211 -3.33 -3.82 -18.51
C GLY A 211 -1.97 -3.11 -18.48
N LEU A 212 -1.48 -2.80 -17.28
CA LEU A 212 -0.19 -2.16 -17.07
C LEU A 212 0.96 -3.17 -17.19
N PRO A 213 2.17 -2.73 -17.58
CA PRO A 213 3.35 -3.58 -17.49
C PRO A 213 3.70 -3.87 -16.03
N GLU A 214 4.43 -4.95 -15.75
CA GLU A 214 4.88 -5.30 -14.39
C GLU A 214 5.62 -4.15 -13.68
N LYS A 215 6.32 -3.31 -14.47
CA LYS A 215 7.01 -2.11 -14.00
C LYS A 215 6.68 -0.89 -14.84
N LEU A 216 6.47 0.22 -14.18
CA LEU A 216 6.37 1.55 -14.77
C LEU A 216 7.72 2.25 -14.72
N SER A 217 8.16 2.84 -15.84
CA SER A 217 9.41 3.62 -15.94
C SER A 217 9.10 5.11 -16.00
N PHE A 218 9.76 5.87 -15.13
CA PHE A 218 9.59 7.32 -15.04
C PHE A 218 10.89 8.04 -15.39
N VAL A 219 10.78 9.09 -16.18
CA VAL A 219 11.85 10.07 -16.43
C VAL A 219 11.53 11.38 -15.70
N LYS A 220 12.53 12.19 -15.41
CA LYS A 220 12.35 13.51 -14.82
C LYS A 220 11.33 14.34 -15.61
N GLY A 221 10.35 14.90 -14.94
CA GLY A 221 9.26 15.68 -15.54
C GLY A 221 7.94 14.95 -15.58
N GLU A 222 7.06 15.36 -16.47
CA GLU A 222 5.73 14.78 -16.60
C GLU A 222 5.79 13.46 -17.38
N ASN A 223 5.18 12.41 -16.81
CA ASN A 223 5.08 11.08 -17.40
C ASN A 223 3.60 10.73 -17.56
N LYS A 224 3.19 10.48 -18.81
CA LYS A 224 1.85 10.02 -19.13
C LYS A 224 1.77 8.50 -19.01
N ILE A 225 0.80 8.01 -18.24
CA ILE A 225 0.53 6.58 -18.05
C ILE A 225 -0.82 6.29 -18.66
N THR A 226 -0.87 5.30 -19.55
CA THR A 226 -2.10 4.84 -20.18
C THR A 226 -2.48 3.49 -19.59
N MET A 227 -3.73 3.38 -19.15
CA MET A 227 -4.33 2.20 -18.53
C MET A 227 -5.47 1.70 -19.41
N LYS A 228 -5.71 0.39 -19.44
CA LYS A 228 -6.84 -0.23 -20.16
C LYS A 228 -7.75 -0.90 -19.15
N TYR A 229 -9.00 -0.49 -19.12
CA TYR A 229 -10.01 -1.09 -18.26
C TYR A 229 -11.35 -1.22 -19.00
N LEU A 230 -11.97 -2.40 -18.95
CA LEU A 230 -13.24 -2.71 -19.65
C LEU A 230 -13.22 -2.36 -21.15
N GLY A 231 -12.08 -2.58 -21.81
CA GLY A 231 -11.92 -2.29 -23.24
C GLY A 231 -11.65 -0.81 -23.60
N LYS A 232 -11.70 0.11 -22.63
CA LYS A 232 -11.46 1.54 -22.82
C LYS A 232 -10.06 1.93 -22.33
N GLU A 233 -9.50 3.03 -22.91
CA GLU A 233 -8.22 3.61 -22.49
C GLU A 233 -8.43 4.83 -21.62
N TYR A 234 -7.72 4.86 -20.48
CA TYR A 234 -7.64 5.97 -19.54
C TYR A 234 -6.21 6.45 -19.44
N SER A 235 -6.01 7.74 -19.23
CA SER A 235 -4.66 8.30 -19.11
C SER A 235 -4.57 9.25 -17.94
N THR A 236 -3.49 9.13 -17.18
CA THR A 236 -3.15 10.04 -16.09
C THR A 236 -1.70 10.48 -16.21
N SER A 237 -1.33 11.59 -15.59
CA SER A 237 0.04 12.10 -15.57
C SER A 237 0.62 12.10 -14.16
N ILE A 238 1.88 11.68 -14.03
CA ILE A 238 2.67 11.78 -12.80
C ILE A 238 3.93 12.59 -13.09
N THR A 239 4.20 13.58 -12.23
CA THR A 239 5.47 14.33 -12.28
C THR A 239 6.52 13.61 -11.46
N ALA A 240 7.57 13.11 -12.10
CA ALA A 240 8.72 12.53 -11.43
C ALA A 240 9.85 13.54 -11.27
N LYS A 241 10.54 13.49 -10.12
CA LYS A 241 11.72 14.29 -9.82
C LYS A 241 12.99 13.54 -10.16
N GLU A 242 14.08 14.26 -10.40
CA GLU A 242 15.42 13.69 -10.46
C GLU A 242 15.84 13.14 -9.10
N LYS A 243 16.49 11.99 -9.06
CA LYS A 243 17.02 11.41 -7.82
C LYS A 243 18.18 12.25 -7.31
N THR A 244 18.05 12.71 -6.10
CA THR A 244 19.17 13.35 -5.38
C THR A 244 20.22 12.33 -4.96
N ALA A 245 21.43 12.81 -4.64
CA ALA A 245 22.51 11.94 -4.13
C ALA A 245 22.06 11.16 -2.87
N ALA A 246 21.29 11.79 -1.98
CA ALA A 246 20.76 11.17 -0.77
C ALA A 246 19.75 10.05 -1.07
N ILE A 247 18.88 10.22 -2.06
CA ILE A 247 17.94 9.18 -2.50
C ILE A 247 18.68 8.01 -3.15
N GLN A 248 19.67 8.28 -4.00
CA GLN A 248 20.52 7.25 -4.61
C GLN A 248 21.29 6.46 -3.54
N ALA A 249 21.81 7.13 -2.52
CA ALA A 249 22.46 6.49 -1.39
C ALA A 249 21.48 5.60 -0.60
N ALA A 250 20.25 6.06 -0.33
CA ALA A 250 19.24 5.27 0.37
C ALA A 250 18.88 3.98 -0.39
N GLU A 251 18.85 4.04 -1.71
CA GLU A 251 18.63 2.86 -2.56
C GLU A 251 19.85 1.91 -2.57
N THR A 252 21.05 2.47 -2.68
CA THR A 252 22.29 1.70 -2.72
C THR A 252 22.58 1.01 -1.39
N TYR A 253 22.43 1.73 -0.30
CA TYR A 253 22.80 1.29 1.05
C TYR A 253 21.64 0.74 1.90
N LYS A 254 20.58 0.20 1.28
CA LYS A 254 19.42 -0.41 1.98
C LYS A 254 19.81 -1.41 3.08
N LYS A 255 20.88 -2.18 2.87
CA LYS A 255 21.39 -3.13 3.88
C LYS A 255 22.01 -2.44 5.10
N GLU A 256 22.61 -1.26 4.91
CA GLU A 256 23.16 -0.46 6.02
C GLU A 256 22.01 0.08 6.88
N VAL A 257 20.96 0.62 6.26
CA VAL A 257 19.75 1.12 6.97
C VAL A 257 19.19 0.04 7.90
N LYS A 258 19.05 -1.20 7.39
CA LYS A 258 18.54 -2.33 8.18
C LYS A 258 19.40 -2.73 9.37
N LYS A 259 20.71 -2.42 9.33
CA LYS A 259 21.69 -2.77 10.39
C LYS A 259 22.03 -1.59 11.30
N SER A 260 21.43 -0.43 11.04
CA SER A 260 21.73 0.81 11.76
C SER A 260 20.95 0.91 13.07
N ILE A 261 21.60 1.47 14.09
CA ILE A 261 20.95 1.86 15.35
C ILE A 261 20.20 3.18 15.23
N SER A 262 20.52 3.98 14.20
CA SER A 262 19.83 5.21 13.82
C SER A 262 20.01 5.45 12.33
N SER A 263 18.97 5.97 11.64
CA SER A 263 19.05 6.32 10.23
C SER A 263 18.15 7.49 9.87
N ILE A 264 18.54 8.24 8.83
CA ILE A 264 17.75 9.30 8.19
C ILE A 264 17.76 9.02 6.69
N THR A 265 16.59 8.99 6.09
CA THR A 265 16.42 8.85 4.64
C THR A 265 15.47 9.93 4.15
N LYS A 266 16.02 11.07 3.73
CA LYS A 266 15.28 12.20 3.18
C LYS A 266 15.85 12.59 1.82
N ASP A 267 15.10 13.38 1.07
CA ASP A 267 15.48 13.84 -0.27
C ASP A 267 16.86 14.50 -0.34
N ASN A 268 17.25 15.17 0.72
CA ASN A 268 18.46 15.98 0.77
C ASN A 268 19.57 15.40 1.65
N ILE A 269 19.26 14.42 2.52
CA ILE A 269 20.26 13.81 3.40
C ILE A 269 19.96 12.35 3.67
N PHE A 270 20.99 11.51 3.53
CA PHE A 270 21.02 10.12 3.93
C PHE A 270 22.01 9.95 5.08
N VAL A 271 21.59 9.27 6.14
CA VAL A 271 22.45 8.96 7.30
C VAL A 271 22.19 7.54 7.75
N THR A 272 23.26 6.80 8.03
CA THR A 272 23.20 5.54 8.79
C THR A 272 24.22 5.58 9.92
N VAL A 273 23.85 5.04 11.07
CA VAL A 273 24.76 4.89 12.22
C VAL A 273 24.80 3.42 12.61
N GLN A 274 25.95 2.82 12.48
CA GLN A 274 26.18 1.42 12.86
C GLN A 274 27.12 1.34 14.06
N GLN A 275 26.75 0.55 15.06
CA GLN A 275 27.65 0.20 16.13
C GLN A 275 28.54 -0.97 15.70
N LYS A 276 29.84 -0.80 15.87
CA LYS A 276 30.88 -1.81 15.55
C LYS A 276 31.70 -2.12 16.78
N ASN A 277 32.18 -3.34 16.82
CA ASN A 277 33.13 -3.78 17.87
C ASN A 277 34.56 -3.60 17.40
N THR A 278 35.45 -3.25 18.34
CA THR A 278 36.88 -3.23 18.17
C THR A 278 37.54 -4.29 19.06
N LYS A 279 38.85 -4.47 18.96
CA LYS A 279 39.59 -5.28 19.90
C LYS A 279 39.48 -4.76 21.34
N ASN A 280 39.24 -3.47 21.54
CA ASN A 280 39.29 -2.83 22.85
C ASN A 280 38.13 -1.85 23.09
N GLY A 281 36.92 -2.23 22.67
CA GLY A 281 35.68 -1.45 22.89
C GLY A 281 34.78 -1.38 21.67
N THR A 282 33.99 -0.33 21.60
CA THR A 282 33.04 -0.10 20.50
C THR A 282 33.30 1.25 19.82
N TYR A 283 32.80 1.38 18.60
CA TYR A 283 32.70 2.66 17.92
C TYR A 283 31.40 2.75 17.12
N LEU A 284 30.94 3.96 16.90
CA LEU A 284 29.88 4.27 15.97
C LEU A 284 30.50 4.70 14.64
N LEU A 285 30.09 4.02 13.57
CA LEU A 285 30.37 4.40 12.19
C LEU A 285 29.14 5.08 11.61
N THR A 286 29.27 6.35 11.31
CA THR A 286 28.20 7.15 10.70
C THR A 286 28.56 7.38 9.24
N HIS A 287 27.69 6.95 8.33
CA HIS A 287 27.76 7.23 6.90
C HIS A 287 26.77 8.33 6.56
N ILE A 288 27.19 9.38 5.88
CA ILE A 288 26.39 10.57 5.56
C ILE A 288 26.55 10.90 4.09
N VAL A 289 25.42 11.01 3.38
CA VAL A 289 25.40 11.55 2.02
C VAL A 289 24.45 12.75 2.00
N VAL A 290 24.97 13.89 1.55
CA VAL A 290 24.19 15.14 1.38
C VAL A 290 24.03 15.45 -0.10
N SER A 291 22.87 16.03 -0.46
CA SER A 291 22.57 16.38 -1.85
C SER A 291 23.12 17.76 -2.22
N ASN A 292 23.49 18.56 -1.22
CA ASN A 292 24.08 19.90 -1.42
C ASN A 292 25.27 20.10 -0.48
N PRO A 293 26.42 20.57 -0.96
CA PRO A 293 27.61 20.87 -0.15
C PRO A 293 27.37 21.90 0.95
N SER A 294 26.36 22.78 0.84
CA SER A 294 26.01 23.73 1.90
C SER A 294 25.50 23.06 3.17
N GLN A 295 25.08 21.79 3.10
CA GLN A 295 24.53 21.06 4.24
C GLN A 295 25.59 20.62 5.25
N ILE A 296 26.88 20.60 4.90
CA ILE A 296 27.96 20.41 5.86
C ILE A 296 28.53 21.79 6.27
N SER A 297 28.71 22.04 7.54
CA SER A 297 29.21 23.32 8.07
C SER A 297 29.91 23.16 9.40
N GLY A 298 30.77 24.14 9.71
CA GLY A 298 31.30 24.35 11.06
C GLY A 298 30.43 25.31 11.85
N GLY A 299 30.25 25.07 13.16
CA GLY A 299 29.53 25.96 14.02
C GLY A 299 30.33 26.31 15.29
N LEU A 300 30.12 27.49 15.83
CA LEU A 300 30.66 27.92 17.12
C LEU A 300 29.65 27.76 18.25
N SER A 301 30.12 27.41 19.41
CA SER A 301 29.35 27.42 20.64
C SER A 301 28.73 28.81 20.86
N TYR A 302 27.39 28.89 20.95
CA TYR A 302 26.64 30.13 21.06
C TYR A 302 27.04 31.20 20.04
N ASP A 303 27.49 30.78 18.85
CA ASP A 303 27.93 31.63 17.72
C ASP A 303 29.09 32.58 18.05
N SER A 304 29.88 32.25 19.08
CA SER A 304 30.98 33.07 19.58
C SER A 304 32.32 32.34 19.60
N PHE A 305 33.37 32.99 19.16
CA PHE A 305 34.74 32.48 19.24
C PHE A 305 35.33 32.71 20.64
N GLY A 306 35.25 31.70 21.49
CA GLY A 306 35.67 31.73 22.88
C GLY A 306 34.52 32.03 23.86
N GLY A 307 34.81 31.84 25.15
CA GLY A 307 33.87 32.07 26.21
C GLY A 307 33.09 30.83 26.65
N LYS A 308 31.77 30.83 26.47
CA LYS A 308 30.90 29.71 26.90
C LYS A 308 31.02 28.53 25.96
N ARG A 309 31.06 27.33 26.52
CA ARG A 309 31.01 26.08 25.81
C ARG A 309 29.58 25.57 25.77
N GLU A 310 29.18 24.90 24.66
CA GLU A 310 27.82 24.40 24.44
C GLU A 310 27.84 22.89 24.33
N TYR A 311 26.79 22.24 24.83
CA TYR A 311 26.62 20.79 24.63
C TYR A 311 26.25 20.49 23.17
N PRO A 312 26.84 19.46 22.53
CA PRO A 312 26.48 19.03 21.17
C PRO A 312 24.98 18.82 20.97
N THR A 313 24.27 18.25 21.96
CA THR A 313 22.82 18.06 21.93
C THR A 313 22.07 19.41 21.92
N SER A 314 22.54 20.41 22.69
CA SER A 314 21.98 21.77 22.71
C SER A 314 22.18 22.46 21.37
N TYR A 315 23.41 22.41 20.83
CA TYR A 315 23.72 22.95 19.51
C TYR A 315 22.87 22.36 18.41
N CYS A 316 22.77 21.02 18.35
CA CYS A 316 21.94 20.30 17.38
C CYS A 316 20.48 20.74 17.42
N LYS A 317 19.90 20.85 18.62
CA LYS A 317 18.52 21.28 18.81
C LYS A 317 18.31 22.74 18.40
N ARG A 318 19.24 23.66 18.75
CA ARG A 318 19.19 25.10 18.45
C ARG A 318 19.22 25.34 16.92
N ASN A 319 20.08 24.61 16.20
CA ASN A 319 20.28 24.79 14.78
C ASN A 319 19.37 23.85 13.91
N LYS A 320 18.65 22.91 14.55
CA LYS A 320 17.79 21.90 13.87
C LYS A 320 18.60 21.04 12.90
N ASP A 321 19.84 20.72 13.25
CA ASP A 321 20.70 19.87 12.41
C ASP A 321 20.28 18.41 12.44
N ALA A 322 20.62 17.69 11.39
CA ALA A 322 20.40 16.26 11.29
C ALA A 322 21.44 15.46 12.09
N VAL A 323 22.71 15.85 11.94
CA VAL A 323 23.87 15.24 12.62
C VAL A 323 24.82 16.32 13.13
N VAL A 324 25.31 16.17 14.35
CA VAL A 324 26.33 17.04 14.95
C VAL A 324 27.39 16.20 15.63
N THR A 325 28.65 16.55 15.44
CA THR A 325 29.78 16.02 16.20
C THR A 325 30.68 17.17 16.71
N ASN A 326 31.49 16.88 17.72
CA ASN A 326 32.47 17.84 18.21
C ASN A 326 33.54 18.18 17.16
N GLY A 327 34.11 19.34 17.23
CA GLY A 327 35.14 19.83 16.31
C GLY A 327 36.55 19.87 16.91
N SER A 328 37.04 21.09 17.16
CA SER A 328 38.43 21.38 17.50
C SER A 328 38.81 21.00 18.94
N TYR A 329 40.09 20.76 19.16
CA TYR A 329 40.69 20.92 20.48
C TYR A 329 40.46 22.35 20.99
N PHE A 330 40.40 22.52 22.30
CA PHE A 330 40.17 23.81 22.90
C PHE A 330 40.95 24.03 24.20
N SER A 331 41.17 25.30 24.52
CA SER A 331 41.72 25.72 25.79
C SER A 331 40.62 25.79 26.85
N TYR A 332 40.81 25.11 27.97
CA TYR A 332 39.88 25.18 29.10
C TYR A 332 39.82 26.58 29.74
N ASP A 333 40.93 27.31 29.71
CA ASP A 333 41.05 28.63 30.34
C ASP A 333 40.31 29.72 29.54
N THR A 334 40.46 29.68 28.22
CA THR A 334 39.88 30.71 27.35
C THR A 334 38.57 30.31 26.70
N GLY A 335 38.25 29.03 26.70
CA GLY A 335 37.12 28.49 25.96
C GLY A 335 37.24 28.70 24.43
N GLN A 336 38.44 28.84 23.91
CA GLN A 336 38.68 29.05 22.47
C GLN A 336 39.14 27.76 21.79
N PRO A 337 38.71 27.56 20.53
CA PRO A 337 39.33 26.54 19.68
C PRO A 337 40.86 26.71 19.63
N ALA A 338 41.57 25.59 19.60
CA ALA A 338 43.03 25.56 19.66
C ALA A 338 43.63 24.66 18.57
N CYS A 339 44.95 24.52 18.58
CA CYS A 339 45.72 23.66 17.68
C CYS A 339 45.67 24.04 16.20
N ALA A 340 45.27 25.27 15.88
CA ALA A 340 45.38 25.87 14.56
C ALA A 340 45.96 27.26 14.64
N GLY A 341 46.68 27.70 13.59
CA GLY A 341 47.26 29.03 13.52
C GLY A 341 46.21 30.11 13.28
N LEU A 342 45.10 29.75 12.67
CA LEU A 342 43.97 30.63 12.36
C LEU A 342 42.65 29.88 12.51
N PHE A 343 41.53 30.60 12.55
CA PHE A 343 40.19 30.01 12.47
C PHE A 343 39.28 30.85 11.57
N ILE A 344 38.54 30.13 10.71
CA ILE A 344 37.46 30.66 9.87
C ILE A 344 36.18 29.90 10.24
N LYS A 345 35.07 30.58 10.41
CA LYS A 345 33.77 30.00 10.66
C LYS A 345 32.69 30.71 9.83
N ASN A 346 31.89 29.93 9.11
CA ASN A 346 30.85 30.45 8.20
C ASN A 346 31.37 31.54 7.24
N GLY A 347 32.58 31.35 6.68
CA GLY A 347 33.20 32.30 5.76
C GLY A 347 33.70 33.61 6.40
N LYS A 348 33.87 33.63 7.73
CA LYS A 348 34.41 34.80 8.45
C LYS A 348 35.70 34.43 9.21
N ILE A 349 36.70 35.26 9.15
CA ILE A 349 37.91 35.13 9.98
C ILE A 349 37.53 35.47 11.42
N VAL A 350 37.59 34.47 12.33
CA VAL A 350 37.35 34.64 13.77
C VAL A 350 38.64 34.69 14.58
N LYS A 351 39.72 34.11 14.00
CA LYS A 351 41.09 34.29 14.48
C LYS A 351 42.00 34.44 13.27
N ASP A 352 42.68 35.55 13.11
CA ASP A 352 43.64 35.75 12.02
C ASP A 352 44.98 35.07 12.31
N GLY A 353 45.72 34.77 11.23
CA GLY A 353 47.00 34.09 11.30
C GLY A 353 47.33 33.33 10.06
N THR A 354 48.21 32.35 10.21
CA THR A 354 48.64 31.43 9.14
C THR A 354 48.45 29.98 9.57
N THR A 355 48.24 29.09 8.58
CA THR A 355 48.11 27.64 8.81
C THR A 355 49.42 27.05 9.38
N THR A 356 49.25 26.05 10.19
CA THR A 356 50.36 25.25 10.83
C THR A 356 50.47 23.85 10.23
N GLY A 357 49.51 23.40 9.42
CA GLY A 357 49.37 22.02 8.98
C GLY A 357 48.56 21.14 9.97
N SER A 358 48.05 21.77 11.04
CA SER A 358 47.16 21.10 12.02
C SER A 358 45.67 21.40 11.79
N GLU A 359 45.35 22.07 10.71
CA GLU A 359 44.00 22.44 10.37
C GLU A 359 43.27 21.36 9.59
N VAL A 360 41.96 21.27 9.80
CA VAL A 360 40.99 20.66 8.88
C VAL A 360 40.20 21.81 8.26
N CYS A 361 40.33 21.99 6.96
CA CYS A 361 39.60 22.99 6.20
C CYS A 361 38.41 22.36 5.52
N LEU A 362 37.28 23.06 5.54
CA LEU A 362 36.07 22.76 4.76
C LEU A 362 35.83 23.92 3.80
N ASP A 363 35.77 23.63 2.50
CA ASP A 363 35.43 24.62 1.48
C ASP A 363 33.92 24.70 1.18
N ILE A 364 33.55 25.64 0.32
CA ILE A 364 32.16 25.90 -0.10
C ILE A 364 31.56 24.71 -0.90
N ASP A 365 32.41 23.90 -1.51
CA ASP A 365 32.00 22.72 -2.30
C ASP A 365 31.91 21.44 -1.44
N GLY A 366 32.13 21.57 -0.10
CA GLY A 366 32.05 20.46 0.82
C GLY A 366 33.33 19.61 0.92
N LYS A 367 34.43 20.06 0.28
CA LYS A 367 35.70 19.34 0.31
C LYS A 367 36.42 19.55 1.64
N LEU A 368 36.86 18.43 2.23
CA LEU A 368 37.71 18.42 3.42
C LEU A 368 39.15 18.18 3.05
N PHE A 369 40.09 18.94 3.65
CA PHE A 369 41.50 18.72 3.45
C PHE A 369 42.34 19.39 4.57
N THR A 370 43.62 19.03 4.66
CA THR A 370 44.61 19.71 5.52
C THR A 370 45.49 20.56 4.64
N PRO A 371 45.60 21.90 4.88
CA PRO A 371 46.43 22.79 4.10
C PRO A 371 47.92 22.63 4.47
N GLN A 372 48.78 23.11 3.61
CA GLN A 372 50.20 23.34 3.98
C GLN A 372 50.33 24.44 5.02
N ALA A 373 51.41 24.43 5.79
CA ALA A 373 51.72 25.50 6.73
C ALA A 373 52.05 26.83 5.98
N GLY A 374 51.79 27.97 6.64
CA GLY A 374 52.12 29.30 6.14
C GLY A 374 51.13 29.97 5.25
N ILE A 375 49.89 29.42 5.08
CA ILE A 375 48.83 30.06 4.29
C ILE A 375 48.01 30.99 5.18
N SER A 376 47.84 32.29 4.81
CA SER A 376 47.05 33.23 5.58
C SER A 376 45.54 32.98 5.50
N ALA A 377 44.80 33.39 6.54
CA ALA A 377 43.36 33.29 6.62
C ALA A 377 42.66 33.99 5.41
N ALA A 378 43.14 35.19 5.05
CA ALA A 378 42.62 35.91 3.90
C ALA A 378 42.80 35.15 2.56
N LYS A 379 43.91 34.42 2.40
CA LYS A 379 44.17 33.61 1.22
C LYS A 379 43.23 32.38 1.19
N LEU A 380 43.00 31.75 2.33
CA LEU A 380 42.06 30.63 2.44
C LEU A 380 40.63 31.06 2.11
N LEU A 381 40.18 32.22 2.63
CA LEU A 381 38.83 32.74 2.27
C LEU A 381 38.69 32.97 0.75
N LYS A 382 39.72 33.55 0.10
CA LYS A 382 39.72 33.73 -1.37
C LYS A 382 39.68 32.42 -2.13
N GLN A 383 40.13 31.32 -1.51
CA GLN A 383 40.06 29.93 -2.05
C GLN A 383 38.73 29.23 -1.73
N GLY A 384 37.76 29.93 -1.13
CA GLY A 384 36.45 29.39 -0.81
C GLY A 384 36.40 28.59 0.48
N ILE A 385 37.40 28.69 1.36
CA ILE A 385 37.32 28.02 2.68
C ILE A 385 36.30 28.71 3.55
N LYS A 386 35.31 27.96 4.03
CA LYS A 386 34.25 28.50 4.89
C LYS A 386 34.44 28.16 6.36
N ASP A 387 35.08 27.01 6.67
CA ASP A 387 35.30 26.57 8.04
C ASP A 387 36.69 25.96 8.23
N VAL A 388 37.27 26.23 9.40
CA VAL A 388 38.56 25.67 9.85
C VAL A 388 38.41 25.12 11.26
N PHE A 389 38.88 23.89 11.45
CA PHE A 389 38.97 23.22 12.75
C PHE A 389 40.43 22.99 13.12
N GLY A 390 40.78 23.10 14.38
CA GLY A 390 42.14 22.86 14.91
C GLY A 390 42.24 21.52 15.60
N THR A 391 43.23 20.70 15.23
CA THR A 391 43.43 19.39 15.85
C THR A 391 44.93 19.13 16.06
N ALA A 392 45.26 18.57 17.21
CA ALA A 392 46.63 18.05 17.48
C ALA A 392 46.83 16.60 17.01
N ASP A 393 45.74 15.91 16.67
CA ASP A 393 45.74 14.52 16.26
C ASP A 393 46.19 14.36 14.79
N PRO A 394 46.68 13.16 14.42
CA PRO A 394 47.33 12.96 13.13
C PRO A 394 46.33 13.07 11.95
N LEU A 395 46.84 13.56 10.85
CA LEU A 395 46.26 13.32 9.53
C LEU A 395 46.37 11.82 9.22
N LEU A 396 45.26 11.22 8.81
CA LEU A 396 45.17 9.78 8.55
C LEU A 396 45.28 9.45 7.06
N ILE A 397 44.50 10.19 6.23
CA ILE A 397 44.46 10.00 4.78
C ILE A 397 44.44 11.37 4.13
N GLN A 398 45.24 11.55 3.09
CA GLN A 398 45.23 12.73 2.23
C GLN A 398 45.36 12.30 0.76
N ASN A 399 44.49 12.84 -0.10
CA ASN A 399 44.45 12.50 -1.52
C ASN A 399 44.39 10.98 -1.80
N GLY A 400 43.61 10.24 -0.98
CA GLY A 400 43.47 8.79 -1.08
C GLY A 400 44.66 7.95 -0.61
N LYS A 401 45.69 8.59 -0.05
CA LYS A 401 46.93 7.90 0.43
C LYS A 401 46.97 7.92 1.95
N LYS A 402 47.25 6.74 2.53
CA LYS A 402 47.52 6.62 3.96
C LYS A 402 48.78 7.42 4.32
N ILE A 403 48.72 8.18 5.41
CA ILE A 403 49.85 8.92 5.97
C ILE A 403 50.65 7.97 6.87
N ASP A 404 51.96 8.06 6.83
CA ASP A 404 52.83 7.29 7.74
C ASP A 404 52.68 7.79 9.18
N LEU A 405 51.96 7.04 9.99
CA LEU A 405 51.69 7.38 11.39
C LEU A 405 52.92 7.15 12.28
N ALA A 406 53.88 6.28 11.90
CA ALA A 406 55.07 6.01 12.70
C ALA A 406 55.96 7.23 12.80
N SER A 407 56.00 8.07 11.77
CA SER A 407 56.76 9.33 11.76
C SER A 407 56.11 10.46 12.58
N GLN A 408 54.84 10.34 12.95
CA GLN A 408 54.08 11.46 13.56
C GLN A 408 54.03 11.37 15.10
N HIS A 409 53.81 10.22 15.75
CA HIS A 409 53.67 10.10 17.20
C HIS A 409 53.79 8.67 17.76
N LYS A 410 54.44 8.52 18.94
CA LYS A 410 54.43 7.26 19.73
C LYS A 410 53.01 6.84 20.22
N ILE A 411 52.01 7.74 20.11
CA ILE A 411 50.65 7.58 20.65
C ILE A 411 49.71 6.85 19.63
N ASN A 412 50.17 6.58 18.42
CA ASN A 412 49.35 6.06 17.32
C ASN A 412 48.76 4.67 17.56
N SER A 413 49.30 3.90 18.48
CA SER A 413 48.85 2.56 18.85
C SER A 413 47.94 2.53 20.08
N TYR A 414 47.78 3.66 20.80
CA TYR A 414 46.96 3.70 22.01
C TYR A 414 45.46 3.75 21.69
N TYR A 415 44.71 2.88 22.35
CA TYR A 415 43.25 2.91 22.34
C TYR A 415 42.74 4.08 23.17
N TYR A 416 41.83 4.82 22.59
CA TYR A 416 41.23 5.98 23.25
C TYR A 416 39.86 6.32 22.66
N ASN A 417 39.10 7.12 23.37
CA ASN A 417 37.91 7.73 22.81
C ASN A 417 38.33 8.71 21.70
N ARG A 418 37.80 8.54 20.50
CA ARG A 418 38.21 9.28 19.31
C ARG A 418 37.01 9.80 18.55
N THR A 419 37.17 10.98 17.96
CA THR A 419 36.29 11.47 16.90
C THR A 419 37.11 11.61 15.64
N GLY A 420 36.65 11.01 14.54
CA GLY A 420 37.30 11.13 13.24
C GLY A 420 36.29 11.53 12.17
N ILE A 421 36.72 12.42 11.26
CA ILE A 421 35.99 12.79 10.08
C ILE A 421 36.71 12.31 8.82
N ALA A 422 35.99 11.76 7.86
CA ALA A 422 36.51 11.37 6.58
C ALA A 422 35.55 11.73 5.45
N MET A 423 36.10 11.84 4.25
CA MET A 423 35.37 12.18 3.04
C MET A 423 35.78 11.19 1.95
N VAL A 424 34.79 10.58 1.27
CA VAL A 424 34.99 9.81 0.04
C VAL A 424 35.19 10.78 -1.11
N HIS A 425 34.22 11.63 -1.33
CA HIS A 425 34.22 12.80 -2.22
C HIS A 425 33.31 13.88 -1.60
N PRO A 426 33.32 15.12 -2.07
CA PRO A 426 32.37 16.12 -1.64
C PRO A 426 30.93 15.61 -1.75
N GLY A 427 30.19 15.70 -0.66
CA GLY A 427 28.81 15.15 -0.54
C GLY A 427 28.72 13.78 0.15
N GLU A 428 29.82 13.00 0.27
CA GLU A 428 29.83 11.71 0.97
C GLU A 428 30.92 11.64 2.05
N TYR A 429 30.48 11.41 3.29
CA TYR A 429 31.31 11.51 4.47
C TYR A 429 31.11 10.35 5.43
N TYR A 430 32.14 10.08 6.22
CA TYR A 430 32.08 9.16 7.36
C TYR A 430 32.55 9.84 8.63
N ILE A 431 31.82 9.59 9.73
CA ILE A 431 32.25 9.97 11.08
C ILE A 431 32.50 8.67 11.87
N ILE A 432 33.62 8.59 12.54
CA ILE A 432 33.86 7.62 13.59
C ILE A 432 33.79 8.34 14.94
N THR A 433 32.90 7.86 15.82
CA THR A 433 32.87 8.24 17.23
C THR A 433 33.15 6.99 18.04
N ALA A 434 34.38 6.85 18.48
CA ALA A 434 34.87 5.66 19.18
C ALA A 434 35.02 5.94 20.68
N GLY A 435 34.65 4.96 21.46
CA GLY A 435 34.86 4.97 22.88
C GLY A 435 33.63 4.62 23.69
N GLU A 436 33.93 4.42 24.96
CA GLU A 436 32.96 4.10 26.00
C GLU A 436 33.21 5.05 27.18
N THR A 437 32.51 4.82 28.29
CA THR A 437 32.67 5.58 29.52
C THR A 437 34.10 5.61 30.07
N ASN A 438 34.90 4.60 29.73
CA ASN A 438 36.34 4.56 30.03
C ASN A 438 37.16 5.20 28.88
N TYR A 439 37.96 6.19 29.20
CA TYR A 439 38.77 6.95 28.24
C TYR A 439 39.73 6.09 27.41
N ARG A 440 40.22 4.97 27.97
CA ARG A 440 41.23 4.10 27.33
C ARG A 440 40.61 2.95 26.53
N ARG A 441 39.34 3.07 26.20
CA ARG A 441 38.66 2.13 25.33
C ARG A 441 38.22 2.86 24.05
N GLY A 442 38.16 2.15 22.93
CA GLY A 442 37.80 2.74 21.64
C GLY A 442 38.74 2.26 20.52
N LEU A 443 39.34 3.21 19.78
CA LEU A 443 40.18 2.94 18.61
C LEU A 443 41.56 3.57 18.76
N SER A 444 42.55 2.89 18.17
CA SER A 444 43.84 3.52 17.84
C SER A 444 43.72 4.32 16.54
N PHE A 445 44.66 5.24 16.29
CA PHE A 445 44.69 5.97 15.02
C PHE A 445 45.00 5.04 13.84
N ALA A 446 45.77 4.01 14.02
CA ALA A 446 46.06 3.01 12.97
C ALA A 446 44.82 2.23 12.56
N GLU A 447 43.95 1.85 13.52
CA GLU A 447 42.66 1.22 13.22
C GLU A 447 41.71 2.16 12.52
N MET A 448 41.59 3.44 12.98
CA MET A 448 40.78 4.46 12.31
C MET A 448 41.21 4.68 10.86
N GLN A 449 42.53 4.79 10.63
CA GLN A 449 43.12 4.93 9.29
C GLN A 449 42.74 3.75 8.40
N SER A 450 42.82 2.51 8.94
CA SER A 450 42.44 1.32 8.18
C SER A 450 40.97 1.33 7.82
N ILE A 451 40.10 1.60 8.79
CA ILE A 451 38.66 1.65 8.57
C ILE A 451 38.31 2.66 7.46
N PHE A 452 38.81 3.90 7.55
CA PHE A 452 38.52 4.93 6.55
C PHE A 452 39.12 4.60 5.18
N SER A 453 40.31 3.95 5.14
CA SER A 453 40.89 3.50 3.89
C SER A 453 40.06 2.41 3.22
N ASP A 454 39.56 1.44 3.99
CA ASP A 454 38.73 0.33 3.49
C ASP A 454 37.36 0.83 2.98
N LEU A 455 36.90 1.98 3.47
CA LEU A 455 35.72 2.69 2.99
C LEU A 455 35.99 3.57 1.74
N GLY A 456 37.19 3.57 1.21
CA GLY A 456 37.55 4.35 0.02
C GLY A 456 37.67 5.85 0.24
N CYS A 457 37.88 6.31 1.50
CA CYS A 457 37.98 7.72 1.80
C CYS A 457 39.25 8.36 1.16
N THR A 458 39.05 9.52 0.56
CA THR A 458 40.15 10.32 -0.04
C THR A 458 40.80 11.28 0.97
N PHE A 459 40.08 11.61 2.04
CA PHE A 459 40.56 12.39 3.18
C PHE A 459 40.08 11.77 4.48
N ALA A 460 40.94 11.76 5.51
CA ALA A 460 40.54 11.43 6.87
C ALA A 460 41.47 12.08 7.90
N ARG A 461 40.88 12.61 8.97
CA ARG A 461 41.64 13.16 10.11
C ARG A 461 40.86 12.98 11.42
N SER A 462 41.60 12.86 12.53
CA SER A 462 41.01 12.90 13.87
C SER A 462 40.74 14.32 14.29
N LEU A 463 39.62 14.53 14.97
CA LEU A 463 39.22 15.74 15.67
C LEU A 463 39.51 15.61 17.19
N ASP A 464 38.99 16.52 18.01
CA ASP A 464 39.14 16.39 19.48
C ASP A 464 38.51 15.08 19.97
N GLY A 465 39.22 14.40 20.83
CA GLY A 465 38.85 13.07 21.36
C GLY A 465 38.48 13.11 22.85
N GLY A 466 38.66 11.97 23.49
CA GLY A 466 38.41 11.83 24.92
C GLY A 466 37.00 12.13 25.34
N GLY A 467 36.87 13.00 26.33
CA GLY A 467 35.55 13.40 26.84
C GLY A 467 34.74 14.26 25.89
N SER A 468 35.38 14.85 24.86
CA SER A 468 34.70 15.66 23.86
C SER A 468 34.04 14.83 22.76
N SER A 469 34.45 13.54 22.60
CA SER A 469 33.89 12.65 21.58
C SER A 469 32.38 12.53 21.73
N SER A 470 31.64 13.01 20.73
CA SER A 470 30.20 13.04 20.72
C SER A 470 29.63 12.89 19.31
N LEU A 471 28.54 12.15 19.22
CA LEU A 471 27.71 12.01 18.01
C LEU A 471 26.27 12.23 18.38
N VAL A 472 25.68 13.29 17.87
CA VAL A 472 24.27 13.61 18.03
C VAL A 472 23.54 13.42 16.69
N VAL A 473 22.46 12.65 16.69
CA VAL A 473 21.59 12.47 15.53
C VAL A 473 20.16 12.76 15.97
N GLN A 474 19.47 13.65 15.26
CA GLN A 474 18.09 14.04 15.58
C GLN A 474 17.92 14.43 17.06
N ASN A 475 18.80 15.27 17.56
CA ASN A 475 18.85 15.76 18.95
C ASN A 475 19.15 14.71 20.03
N LYS A 476 19.55 13.49 19.64
CA LYS A 476 19.90 12.42 20.59
C LYS A 476 21.40 12.15 20.55
N LEU A 477 22.05 12.19 21.68
CA LEU A 477 23.41 11.70 21.84
C LEU A 477 23.41 10.17 21.71
N LEU A 478 24.15 9.64 20.73
CA LEU A 478 24.15 8.20 20.41
C LEU A 478 25.31 7.43 21.04
N ASN A 479 26.46 8.05 21.28
CA ASN A 479 27.56 7.40 21.95
C ASN A 479 27.47 7.52 23.49
N SER A 480 28.10 6.62 24.20
CA SER A 480 28.33 6.76 25.64
C SER A 480 29.54 7.67 25.87
N PRO A 481 29.35 8.88 26.41
CA PRO A 481 30.47 9.79 26.59
C PRO A 481 31.41 9.32 27.68
N ALA A 482 32.69 9.64 27.54
CA ALA A 482 33.69 9.33 28.56
C ALA A 482 33.32 10.01 29.90
N GLY A 483 33.33 9.24 30.98
CA GLY A 483 32.91 9.71 32.30
C GLY A 483 31.38 9.79 32.48
N ASN A 484 30.57 9.19 31.61
CA ASN A 484 29.10 9.16 31.65
C ASN A 484 28.40 10.53 31.51
N THR A 485 29.12 11.58 31.11
CA THR A 485 28.55 12.91 31.01
C THR A 485 28.95 13.55 29.68
N GLU A 486 27.95 14.02 28.92
CA GLU A 486 28.18 14.84 27.72
C GLU A 486 29.03 16.08 28.12
N ARG A 487 30.09 16.35 27.36
CA ARG A 487 30.97 17.48 27.59
C ARG A 487 30.55 18.65 26.70
N PRO A 488 30.43 19.88 27.27
CA PRO A 488 30.28 21.07 26.42
C PRO A 488 31.60 21.38 25.72
N VAL A 489 31.53 21.65 24.42
CA VAL A 489 32.68 21.92 23.54
C VAL A 489 32.58 23.31 22.91
N VAL A 490 33.57 23.73 22.14
CA VAL A 490 33.71 25.10 21.64
C VAL A 490 33.23 25.30 20.21
N ASP A 491 33.32 24.24 19.40
CA ASP A 491 32.83 24.23 18.01
C ASP A 491 32.40 22.85 17.57
N PHE A 492 31.69 22.81 16.48
CA PHE A 492 30.97 21.64 15.97
C PHE A 492 31.18 21.47 14.47
N LEU A 493 31.15 20.24 14.02
CA LEU A 493 30.89 19.86 12.62
C LEU A 493 29.44 19.38 12.55
N ALA A 494 28.67 20.00 11.68
CA ALA A 494 27.22 19.78 11.57
C ALA A 494 26.80 19.44 10.13
N PHE A 495 25.73 18.66 10.03
CA PHE A 495 25.04 18.34 8.77
C PHE A 495 23.57 18.70 8.94
N SER A 496 23.08 19.62 8.12
CA SER A 496 21.69 20.10 8.15
C SER A 496 20.79 19.26 7.24
N TYR A 497 19.49 19.41 7.50
CA TYR A 497 18.46 18.87 6.58
C TYR A 497 18.39 19.67 5.30
#